data_db28833a6ab036c340bf9868a251d628
#
_entry.id   db28833a6ab036c340bf9868a251d628
#
_cell.length_a   1.000
_cell.length_b   1.000
_cell.length_c   1.000
_cell.angle_alpha   90.00
_cell.angle_beta   90.00
_cell.angle_gamma   90.00
#
_symmetry.space_group_name_H-M   'P 1'
#
loop_
_entity.id
_entity.type
_entity.pdbx_description
1 polymer ?
#
loop_
_entity_poly.entity_id
_entity_poly.type
_entity_poly.pdbx_seq_one_letter_code
_entity_poly.pdbx_strand_id
1 'polypeptide(L)'
;QAVVVLPYNAQTDELVLVEQFRVGAVTHGRSPWLLEAIAGMIDPGQSAEATAIREAEEEAGLTLNELWPMLSYFSSPGGSTEKISLYLGRLTEPVVSGLFGLETEHEDIKMHVMPRQTAMQLLASQQIDNAATVIALQWLALNLPQVQQRWGEGVA
;
A
#
# COMPACT_ATOMS: atom_id res chain seq x y z
N GLN A 1 -16.68 -0.47 -2.92
CA GLN A 1 -15.54 0.48 -2.93
C GLN A 1 -14.42 -0.09 -2.06
N ALA A 2 -13.20 0.17 -2.46
CA ALA A 2 -12.02 -0.23 -1.71
C ALA A 2 -11.06 0.95 -1.55
N VAL A 3 -10.21 0.87 -0.55
CA VAL A 3 -9.12 1.82 -0.31
C VAL A 3 -7.80 1.08 -0.36
N VAL A 4 -6.78 1.76 -0.86
CA VAL A 4 -5.40 1.30 -0.85
C VAL A 4 -4.53 2.40 -0.28
N VAL A 5 -3.61 2.05 0.60
CA VAL A 5 -2.65 2.99 1.17
C VAL A 5 -1.22 2.45 1.01
N LEU A 6 -0.33 3.33 0.56
CA LEU A 6 1.11 3.08 0.51
C LEU A 6 1.76 3.83 1.67
N PRO A 7 2.18 3.13 2.74
CA PRO A 7 2.91 3.76 3.84
C PRO A 7 4.33 4.13 3.40
N TYR A 8 4.74 5.37 3.67
CA TYR A 8 6.03 5.90 3.27
C TYR A 8 6.65 6.78 4.36
N ASN A 9 7.92 6.57 4.62
CA ASN A 9 8.74 7.41 5.48
C ASN A 9 9.68 8.26 4.60
N ALA A 10 9.40 9.55 4.51
CA ALA A 10 10.18 10.47 3.68
C ALA A 10 11.57 10.81 4.26
N GLN A 11 11.80 10.57 5.56
CA GLN A 11 13.09 10.81 6.19
C GLN A 11 14.10 9.71 5.89
N THR A 12 13.63 8.45 5.87
CA THR A 12 14.48 7.28 5.58
C THR A 12 14.41 6.83 4.12
N ASP A 13 13.49 7.40 3.33
CA ASP A 13 13.16 6.98 1.96
C ASP A 13 12.77 5.49 1.88
N GLU A 14 12.02 5.02 2.86
CA GLU A 14 11.53 3.65 2.97
C GLU A 14 10.00 3.61 2.86
N LEU A 15 9.50 2.50 2.35
CA LEU A 15 8.08 2.21 2.27
C LEU A 15 7.75 0.82 2.79
N VAL A 16 6.47 0.59 3.03
CA VAL A 16 5.95 -0.69 3.49
C VAL A 16 5.05 -1.29 2.43
N LEU A 17 5.33 -2.56 2.11
CA LEU A 17 4.46 -3.42 1.32
C LEU A 17 4.08 -4.65 2.15
N VAL A 18 2.97 -5.27 1.81
CA VAL A 18 2.51 -6.54 2.38
C VAL A 18 2.58 -7.63 1.33
N GLU A 19 2.92 -8.84 1.75
CA GLU A 19 2.90 -10.03 0.90
C GLU A 19 1.74 -10.90 1.32
N GLN A 20 0.88 -11.23 0.36
CA GLN A 20 -0.35 -11.97 0.60
C GLN A 20 -0.63 -12.94 -0.54
N PHE A 21 -1.19 -14.11 -0.21
CA PHE A 21 -1.63 -15.09 -1.20
C PHE A 21 -2.85 -14.55 -1.98
N ARG A 22 -2.79 -14.62 -3.31
CA ARG A 22 -3.88 -14.22 -4.20
C ARG A 22 -4.25 -15.36 -5.15
N VAL A 23 -5.40 -15.95 -4.95
CA VAL A 23 -5.90 -17.06 -5.77
C VAL A 23 -5.93 -16.74 -7.27
N GLY A 24 -6.23 -15.49 -7.64
CA GLY A 24 -6.23 -15.03 -9.03
C GLY A 24 -4.86 -15.08 -9.73
N ALA A 25 -3.77 -15.16 -8.96
CA ALA A 25 -2.41 -15.23 -9.50
C ALA A 25 -1.88 -16.67 -9.69
N VAL A 26 -2.60 -17.68 -9.19
CA VAL A 26 -2.13 -19.09 -9.17
C VAL A 26 -1.82 -19.64 -10.56
N THR A 27 -2.54 -19.22 -11.59
CA THR A 27 -2.46 -19.82 -12.94
C THR A 27 -1.44 -19.15 -13.86
N HIS A 28 -0.70 -18.16 -13.37
CA HIS A 28 0.16 -17.31 -14.22
C HIS A 28 1.65 -17.69 -14.20
N GLY A 29 2.01 -18.87 -13.69
CA GLY A 29 3.40 -19.38 -13.73
C GLY A 29 4.38 -18.67 -12.79
N ARG A 30 3.88 -17.79 -11.93
CA ARG A 30 4.63 -17.11 -10.86
C ARG A 30 4.09 -17.51 -9.49
N SER A 31 4.79 -17.10 -8.45
CA SER A 31 4.29 -17.23 -7.09
C SER A 31 2.97 -16.49 -6.93
N PRO A 32 1.94 -17.11 -6.33
CA PRO A 32 0.68 -16.44 -6.00
C PRO A 32 0.77 -15.52 -4.78
N TRP A 33 1.93 -15.45 -4.14
CA TRP A 33 2.23 -14.51 -3.06
C TRP A 33 2.68 -13.19 -3.68
N LEU A 34 1.82 -12.18 -3.62
CA LEU A 34 2.05 -10.90 -4.25
C LEU A 34 2.49 -9.85 -3.23
N LEU A 35 3.45 -9.00 -3.64
CA LEU A 35 3.78 -7.76 -2.93
C LEU A 35 2.79 -6.67 -3.31
N GLU A 36 2.12 -6.13 -2.31
CA GLU A 36 1.03 -5.18 -2.50
C GLU A 36 1.11 -4.00 -1.52
N ALA A 37 0.56 -2.85 -1.91
CA ALA A 37 0.19 -1.83 -0.95
C ALA A 37 -0.96 -2.34 -0.07
N ILE A 38 -1.10 -1.79 1.12
CA ILE A 38 -2.14 -2.18 2.07
C ILE A 38 -3.52 -1.82 1.51
N ALA A 39 -4.48 -2.74 1.59
CA ALA A 39 -5.79 -2.58 0.97
C ALA A 39 -6.92 -3.13 1.84
N GLY A 40 -8.09 -2.50 1.77
CA GLY A 40 -9.28 -3.00 2.44
C GLY A 40 -10.56 -2.53 1.78
N MET A 41 -11.64 -3.27 2.05
CA MET A 41 -12.98 -2.89 1.64
C MET A 41 -13.53 -1.82 2.57
N ILE A 42 -14.17 -0.81 1.97
CA ILE A 42 -14.82 0.26 2.74
C ILE A 42 -16.20 -0.24 3.17
N ASP A 43 -16.37 -0.43 4.47
CA ASP A 43 -17.65 -0.85 5.04
C ASP A 43 -18.71 0.26 4.92
N PRO A 44 -20.00 -0.12 4.87
CA PRO A 44 -21.08 0.86 4.86
C PRO A 44 -20.99 1.84 6.04
N GLY A 45 -21.01 3.14 5.73
CA GLY A 45 -20.90 4.20 6.73
C GLY A 45 -19.50 4.57 7.17
N GLN A 46 -18.46 3.92 6.64
CA GLN A 46 -17.06 4.27 6.88
C GLN A 46 -16.50 5.16 5.78
N SER A 47 -15.54 6.02 6.12
CA SER A 47 -14.78 6.79 5.13
C SER A 47 -13.60 5.97 4.61
N ALA A 48 -13.11 6.33 3.42
CA ALA A 48 -11.90 5.74 2.85
C ALA A 48 -10.68 5.96 3.76
N GLU A 49 -10.56 7.15 4.34
CA GLU A 49 -9.46 7.50 5.25
C GLU A 49 -9.48 6.66 6.53
N ALA A 50 -10.64 6.51 7.17
CA ALA A 50 -10.78 5.69 8.38
C ALA A 50 -10.44 4.22 8.08
N THR A 51 -10.89 3.70 6.94
CA THR A 51 -10.57 2.35 6.50
C THR A 51 -9.07 2.20 6.23
N ALA A 52 -8.43 3.15 5.55
CA ALA A 52 -6.98 3.11 5.29
C ALA A 52 -6.15 3.05 6.58
N ILE A 53 -6.53 3.83 7.60
CA ILE A 53 -5.85 3.83 8.91
C ILE A 53 -6.06 2.49 9.61
N ARG A 54 -7.27 1.97 9.62
CA ARG A 54 -7.60 0.68 10.25
C ARG A 54 -6.83 -0.47 9.58
N GLU A 55 -6.85 -0.55 8.26
CA GLU A 55 -6.15 -1.62 7.51
C GLU A 55 -4.63 -1.54 7.71
N ALA A 56 -4.04 -0.34 7.79
CA ALA A 56 -2.62 -0.19 8.07
C ALA A 56 -2.24 -0.77 9.46
N GLU A 57 -3.11 -0.62 10.44
CA GLU A 57 -2.92 -1.21 11.77
C GLU A 57 -3.11 -2.73 11.74
N GLU A 58 -4.18 -3.23 11.10
CA GLU A 58 -4.53 -4.65 11.06
C GLU A 58 -3.54 -5.47 10.23
N GLU A 59 -3.20 -5.03 9.02
CA GLU A 59 -2.32 -5.75 8.09
C GLU A 59 -0.81 -5.57 8.38
N ALA A 60 -0.42 -4.48 9.02
CA ALA A 60 1.00 -4.15 9.17
C ALA A 60 1.39 -3.58 10.54
N GLY A 61 0.47 -3.44 11.50
CA GLY A 61 0.74 -2.87 12.81
C GLY A 61 1.22 -1.42 12.77
N LEU A 62 0.83 -0.66 11.74
CA LEU A 62 1.31 0.69 11.49
C LEU A 62 0.36 1.76 12.01
N THR A 63 0.94 2.80 12.60
CA THR A 63 0.25 4.05 12.90
C THR A 63 0.59 5.08 11.82
N LEU A 64 -0.42 5.50 11.03
CA LEU A 64 -0.26 6.54 10.02
C LEU A 64 -0.51 7.91 10.63
N ASN A 65 0.44 8.83 10.45
CA ASN A 65 0.37 10.18 11.02
C ASN A 65 -0.43 11.16 10.17
N GLU A 66 -0.46 10.92 8.87
CA GLU A 66 -1.15 11.75 7.87
C GLU A 66 -1.47 10.90 6.64
N LEU A 67 -2.60 11.17 6.00
CA LEU A 67 -2.95 10.63 4.70
C LEU A 67 -2.92 11.73 3.64
N TRP A 68 -2.29 11.43 2.50
CA TRP A 68 -2.30 12.28 1.32
C TRP A 68 -3.06 11.58 0.20
N PRO A 69 -4.22 12.09 -0.24
CA PRO A 69 -4.95 11.51 -1.35
C PRO A 69 -4.10 11.53 -2.64
N MET A 70 -3.95 10.38 -3.27
CA MET A 70 -3.28 10.27 -4.57
C MET A 70 -4.27 10.47 -5.70
N LEU A 71 -5.13 9.48 -5.91
CA LEU A 71 -6.17 9.46 -6.95
C LEU A 71 -7.18 8.34 -6.66
N SER A 72 -8.24 8.30 -7.45
CA SER A 72 -9.19 7.17 -7.48
C SER A 72 -9.33 6.67 -8.90
N TYR A 73 -9.55 5.36 -9.04
CA TYR A 73 -9.72 4.73 -10.34
C TYR A 73 -10.69 3.55 -10.28
N PHE A 74 -11.23 3.17 -11.44
CA PHE A 74 -11.96 1.91 -11.60
C PHE A 74 -10.98 0.78 -11.92
N SER A 75 -11.04 -0.32 -11.17
CA SER A 75 -10.11 -1.44 -11.34
C SER A 75 -10.33 -2.19 -12.67
N SER A 76 -11.58 -2.43 -13.05
CA SER A 76 -11.96 -3.13 -14.28
C SER A 76 -13.40 -2.78 -14.68
N PRO A 77 -13.66 -1.57 -15.21
CA PRO A 77 -15.03 -1.07 -15.41
C PRO A 77 -15.83 -1.80 -16.49
N GLY A 78 -15.18 -2.63 -17.30
CA GLY A 78 -15.88 -3.50 -18.26
C GLY A 78 -16.58 -4.69 -17.60
N GLY A 79 -16.24 -5.08 -16.38
CA GLY A 79 -16.79 -6.26 -15.71
C GLY A 79 -17.04 -6.09 -14.22
N SER A 80 -16.64 -4.98 -13.62
CA SER A 80 -16.75 -4.73 -12.19
C SER A 80 -17.12 -3.27 -11.94
N THR A 81 -17.86 -3.03 -10.85
CA THR A 81 -18.17 -1.69 -10.34
C THR A 81 -17.17 -1.20 -9.31
N GLU A 82 -16.09 -1.94 -9.08
CA GLU A 82 -15.10 -1.62 -8.08
C GLU A 82 -14.38 -0.31 -8.40
N LYS A 83 -14.44 0.61 -7.44
CA LYS A 83 -13.69 1.85 -7.46
C LYS A 83 -12.75 1.88 -6.27
N ILE A 84 -11.48 2.20 -6.53
CA ILE A 84 -10.41 2.19 -5.54
C ILE A 84 -9.93 3.63 -5.31
N SER A 85 -9.84 4.01 -4.03
CA SER A 85 -9.22 5.27 -3.61
C SER A 85 -7.82 4.99 -3.08
N LEU A 86 -6.81 5.69 -3.63
CA LEU A 86 -5.41 5.54 -3.23
C LEU A 86 -4.94 6.70 -2.37
N TYR A 87 -4.20 6.34 -1.32
CA TYR A 87 -3.56 7.27 -0.41
C TYR A 87 -2.08 6.96 -0.23
N LEU A 88 -1.28 8.00 -0.03
CA LEU A 88 0.03 7.89 0.58
C LEU A 88 -0.14 8.08 2.09
N GLY A 89 0.39 7.15 2.89
CA GLY A 89 0.33 7.22 4.34
C GLY A 89 1.67 7.65 4.93
N ARG A 90 1.70 8.71 5.74
CA ARG A 90 2.92 9.19 6.36
C ARG A 90 3.33 8.31 7.54
N LEU A 91 4.57 7.83 7.50
CA LEU A 91 5.26 7.19 8.62
C LEU A 91 6.34 8.13 9.15
N THR A 92 6.45 8.24 10.46
CA THR A 92 7.48 9.02 11.14
C THR A 92 8.34 8.17 12.08
N GLU A 93 7.81 7.01 12.49
CA GLU A 93 8.50 6.07 13.36
C GLU A 93 9.19 4.96 12.57
N PRO A 94 10.32 4.43 13.08
CA PRO A 94 10.95 3.25 12.51
C PRO A 94 10.00 2.06 12.51
N VAL A 95 10.02 1.30 11.40
CA VAL A 95 9.17 0.12 11.23
C VAL A 95 10.06 -1.11 11.03
N VAL A 96 9.66 -2.23 11.61
CA VAL A 96 10.35 -3.52 11.48
C VAL A 96 9.41 -4.52 10.82
N SER A 97 9.91 -5.26 9.83
CA SER A 97 9.16 -6.32 9.14
C SER A 97 8.61 -7.37 10.11
N GLY A 98 7.44 -7.92 9.81
CA GLY A 98 6.77 -8.90 10.67
C GLY A 98 5.62 -9.63 9.99
N LEU A 99 4.95 -10.49 10.76
CA LEU A 99 3.75 -11.21 10.35
C LEU A 99 2.53 -10.57 11.00
N PHE A 100 1.50 -10.31 10.21
CA PHE A 100 0.27 -9.63 10.60
C PHE A 100 -0.94 -10.27 9.90
N GLY A 101 -2.10 -9.66 10.05
CA GLY A 101 -3.39 -10.10 9.56
C GLY A 101 -4.31 -10.60 10.66
N LEU A 102 -5.60 -10.66 10.38
CA LEU A 102 -6.60 -11.12 11.34
C LEU A 102 -6.87 -12.63 11.19
N GLU A 103 -6.67 -13.40 12.26
CA GLU A 103 -7.00 -14.83 12.28
C GLU A 103 -8.48 -15.09 11.96
N THR A 104 -9.36 -14.17 12.37
CA THR A 104 -10.80 -14.26 12.11
C THR A 104 -11.16 -14.11 10.63
N GLU A 105 -10.28 -13.50 9.84
CA GLU A 105 -10.43 -13.31 8.40
C GLU A 105 -9.56 -14.28 7.59
N HIS A 106 -8.89 -15.23 8.27
CA HIS A 106 -7.96 -16.18 7.66
C HIS A 106 -6.83 -15.50 6.86
N GLU A 107 -6.39 -14.33 7.33
CA GLU A 107 -5.32 -13.57 6.73
C GLU A 107 -3.95 -14.02 7.24
N ASP A 108 -3.06 -14.34 6.29
CA ASP A 108 -1.64 -14.61 6.51
C ASP A 108 -0.85 -13.57 5.70
N ILE A 109 -0.45 -12.48 6.39
CA ILE A 109 0.15 -11.31 5.77
C ILE A 109 1.55 -11.11 6.32
N LYS A 110 2.53 -11.04 5.42
CA LYS A 110 3.90 -10.70 5.75
C LYS A 110 4.20 -9.26 5.34
N MET A 111 4.54 -8.43 6.33
CA MET A 111 4.95 -7.06 6.11
C MET A 111 6.43 -6.96 5.75
N HIS A 112 6.73 -6.19 4.71
CA HIS A 112 8.08 -5.88 4.25
C HIS A 112 8.34 -4.37 4.32
N VAL A 113 9.39 -3.99 5.02
CA VAL A 113 9.94 -2.63 4.98
C VAL A 113 11.10 -2.63 3.99
N MET A 114 11.12 -1.71 3.06
CA MET A 114 12.18 -1.63 2.07
C MET A 114 12.46 -0.19 1.62
N PRO A 115 13.71 0.09 1.15
CA PRO A 115 13.99 1.34 0.47
C PRO A 115 13.05 1.52 -0.74
N ARG A 116 12.58 2.73 -0.97
CA ARG A 116 11.74 3.05 -2.14
C ARG A 116 12.40 2.60 -3.44
N GLN A 117 13.73 2.77 -3.57
CA GLN A 117 14.46 2.33 -4.76
C GLN A 117 14.36 0.82 -4.99
N THR A 118 14.35 0.00 -3.94
CA THR A 118 14.14 -1.44 -4.05
C THR A 118 12.75 -1.75 -4.60
N ALA A 119 11.71 -1.09 -4.09
CA ALA A 119 10.37 -1.25 -4.63
C ALA A 119 10.27 -0.84 -6.12
N MET A 120 10.95 0.23 -6.51
CA MET A 120 11.01 0.66 -7.92
C MET A 120 11.75 -0.34 -8.82
N GLN A 121 12.78 -1.02 -8.31
CA GLN A 121 13.46 -2.12 -9.04
C GLN A 121 12.53 -3.33 -9.20
N LEU A 122 11.77 -3.69 -8.16
CA LEU A 122 10.78 -4.76 -8.22
C LEU A 122 9.63 -4.44 -9.20
N LEU A 123 9.24 -3.16 -9.27
CA LEU A 123 8.28 -2.68 -10.27
C LEU A 123 8.85 -2.80 -11.69
N ALA A 124 10.07 -2.31 -11.92
CA ALA A 124 10.72 -2.35 -13.23
C ALA A 124 10.95 -3.79 -13.74
N SER A 125 11.25 -4.73 -12.85
CA SER A 125 11.42 -6.15 -13.15
C SER A 125 10.11 -6.95 -13.21
N GLN A 126 8.97 -6.26 -13.05
CA GLN A 126 7.63 -6.87 -13.04
C GLN A 126 7.40 -7.92 -11.94
N GLN A 127 8.15 -7.85 -10.85
CA GLN A 127 7.86 -8.64 -9.65
C GLN A 127 6.72 -8.01 -8.83
N ILE A 128 6.50 -6.71 -8.98
CA ILE A 128 5.28 -6.02 -8.55
C ILE A 128 4.45 -5.76 -9.80
N ASP A 129 3.31 -6.42 -9.91
CA ASP A 129 2.46 -6.43 -11.11
C ASP A 129 0.95 -6.31 -10.82
N ASN A 130 0.57 -6.08 -9.57
CA ASN A 130 -0.82 -5.76 -9.23
C ASN A 130 -1.10 -4.26 -9.40
N ALA A 131 -2.25 -3.95 -9.98
CA ALA A 131 -2.55 -2.60 -10.50
C ALA A 131 -2.44 -1.50 -9.43
N ALA A 132 -3.03 -1.68 -8.26
CA ALA A 132 -3.04 -0.66 -7.22
C ALA A 132 -1.63 -0.28 -6.76
N THR A 133 -0.76 -1.27 -6.56
CA THR A 133 0.62 -1.05 -6.13
C THR A 133 1.46 -0.42 -7.24
N VAL A 134 1.28 -0.87 -8.48
CA VAL A 134 1.92 -0.25 -9.66
C VAL A 134 1.58 1.23 -9.75
N ILE A 135 0.29 1.59 -9.65
CA ILE A 135 -0.17 2.98 -9.73
C ILE A 135 0.37 3.79 -8.54
N ALA A 136 0.31 3.25 -7.32
CA ALA A 136 0.80 3.94 -6.13
C ALA A 136 2.30 4.26 -6.19
N LEU A 137 3.12 3.30 -6.63
CA LEU A 137 4.56 3.48 -6.78
C LEU A 137 4.90 4.48 -7.89
N GLN A 138 4.20 4.44 -9.00
CA GLN A 138 4.38 5.40 -10.10
C GLN A 138 3.94 6.80 -9.66
N TRP A 139 2.83 6.92 -8.93
CA TRP A 139 2.41 8.19 -8.38
C TRP A 139 3.46 8.78 -7.43
N LEU A 140 4.00 7.97 -6.52
CA LEU A 140 5.06 8.40 -5.61
C LEU A 140 6.29 8.87 -6.38
N ALA A 141 6.72 8.14 -7.41
CA ALA A 141 7.87 8.54 -8.24
C ALA A 141 7.65 9.88 -8.93
N LEU A 142 6.46 10.11 -9.49
CA LEU A 142 6.10 11.37 -10.18
C LEU A 142 5.98 12.55 -9.23
N ASN A 143 5.62 12.33 -7.97
CA ASN A 143 5.36 13.39 -6.98
C ASN A 143 6.41 13.43 -5.87
N LEU A 144 7.50 12.68 -6.00
CA LEU A 144 8.51 12.54 -4.94
C LEU A 144 9.06 13.88 -4.43
N PRO A 145 9.39 14.87 -5.28
CA PRO A 145 9.90 16.16 -4.79
C PRO A 145 8.91 16.87 -3.86
N GLN A 146 7.62 16.88 -4.20
CA GLN A 146 6.58 17.50 -3.37
C GLN A 146 6.39 16.75 -2.05
N VAL A 147 6.41 15.40 -2.09
CA VAL A 147 6.29 14.56 -0.91
C VAL A 147 7.47 14.79 0.03
N GLN A 148 8.68 14.80 -0.49
CA GLN A 148 9.89 15.03 0.32
C GLN A 148 9.92 16.45 0.87
N GLN A 149 9.50 17.46 0.11
CA GLN A 149 9.39 18.82 0.60
C GLN A 149 8.42 18.94 1.77
N ARG A 150 7.27 18.25 1.71
CA ARG A 150 6.24 18.30 2.76
C ARG A 150 6.56 17.44 3.97
N TRP A 151 7.12 16.24 3.76
CA TRP A 151 7.29 15.23 4.82
C TRP A 151 8.74 14.91 5.16
N GLY A 152 9.69 15.29 4.32
CA GLY A 152 11.11 14.95 4.47
C GLY A 152 11.88 15.86 5.41
N GLU A 153 11.41 17.09 5.64
CA GLU A 153 12.01 17.99 6.63
C GLU A 153 11.61 17.48 8.02
N GLY A 154 12.59 16.98 8.74
CA GLY A 154 12.41 16.68 10.14
C GLY A 154 11.91 17.93 10.85
N VAL A 155 10.91 17.76 11.71
CA VAL A 155 10.51 18.83 12.63
C VAL A 155 11.76 19.19 13.43
N ALA A 156 12.32 20.32 13.10
CA ALA A 156 13.42 20.87 13.86
C ALA A 156 12.92 21.24 15.27
#